data_35d5ae303bd73fb9bdcc5a926962aac6
#
_entry.id   35d5ae303bd73fb9bdcc5a926962aac6
#
_cell.length_a   1.000
_cell.length_b   1.000
_cell.length_c   1.000
_cell.angle_alpha   90.00
_cell.angle_beta   90.00
_cell.angle_gamma   90.00
#
_symmetry.space_group_name_H-M   'P 1'
#
loop_
_entity.id
_entity.type
_entity.pdbx_description
1 polymer ?
#
loop_
_entity_poly.entity_id
_entity_poly.type
_entity_poly.pdbx_seq_one_letter_code
_entity_poly.pdbx_strand_id
1 'polypeptide(L)'
;DIPLLYGDFDDRVLGDLASGLAGGPSNAMAVFAVTGADEQAVDAGVSQLSEFLHMLGNPVAVITASGSTSMTRTMNLNYPLGILDMQRALSVCAEDGVAAVIIAMDDRTLAEHALESVNVDLLGTEDVNASASLNELKTRYAFVAEHDMSMTSSTPESDEMAADSPAMYDRVRLGHMSLAIAMVLAAGVRKANIKSALRVSRDLN
;
A
#
# COMPACT_ATOMS: atom_id res chain seq x y z
N ASP A 1 15.00 -6.26 -33.35
CA ASP A 1 13.86 -5.36 -33.69
C ASP A 1 12.98 -5.26 -32.47
N ILE A 2 12.76 -4.03 -32.00
CA ILE A 2 11.84 -3.75 -30.90
C ILE A 2 10.48 -3.49 -31.55
N PRO A 3 9.42 -4.25 -31.21
CA PRO A 3 8.10 -3.99 -31.74
C PRO A 3 7.60 -2.63 -31.25
N LEU A 4 7.17 -1.79 -32.20
CA LEU A 4 6.58 -0.49 -31.92
C LEU A 4 5.08 -0.57 -32.12
N LEU A 5 4.31 -0.25 -31.09
CA LEU A 5 2.87 -0.12 -31.15
C LEU A 5 2.51 1.34 -31.41
N TYR A 6 1.73 1.58 -32.45
CA TYR A 6 1.20 2.91 -32.78
C TYR A 6 -0.31 2.90 -32.62
N GLY A 7 -0.88 3.89 -31.95
CA GLY A 7 -2.32 4.08 -31.80
C GLY A 7 -2.64 5.25 -30.87
N ASP A 8 -3.89 5.66 -30.85
CA ASP A 8 -4.41 6.56 -29.84
C ASP A 8 -4.82 5.69 -28.64
N PHE A 9 -4.00 5.73 -27.58
CA PHE A 9 -4.23 5.00 -26.34
C PHE A 9 -4.79 5.98 -25.31
N ASP A 10 -5.99 5.71 -24.82
CA ASP A 10 -6.42 6.29 -23.55
C ASP A 10 -5.70 5.62 -22.38
N ASP A 11 -5.79 6.21 -21.18
CA ASP A 11 -5.08 5.73 -19.99
C ASP A 11 -5.46 4.29 -19.63
N ARG A 12 -6.73 3.92 -19.84
CA ARG A 12 -7.23 2.58 -19.58
C ARG A 12 -6.56 1.54 -20.50
N VAL A 13 -6.56 1.81 -21.80
CA VAL A 13 -5.91 0.92 -22.78
C VAL A 13 -4.40 0.82 -22.50
N LEU A 14 -3.78 1.94 -22.12
CA LEU A 14 -2.37 1.97 -21.75
C LEU A 14 -2.10 1.12 -20.50
N GLY A 15 -2.95 1.25 -19.48
CA GLY A 15 -2.85 0.45 -18.24
C GLY A 15 -3.01 -1.05 -18.53
N ASP A 16 -4.04 -1.44 -19.31
CA ASP A 16 -4.30 -2.83 -19.65
C ASP A 16 -3.14 -3.45 -20.43
N LEU A 17 -2.58 -2.73 -21.40
CA LEU A 17 -1.42 -3.18 -22.18
C LEU A 17 -0.18 -3.29 -21.31
N ALA A 18 0.11 -2.29 -20.48
CA ALA A 18 1.28 -2.28 -19.60
C ALA A 18 1.19 -3.40 -18.55
N SER A 19 0.03 -3.58 -17.94
CA SER A 19 -0.23 -4.66 -16.97
C SER A 19 -0.10 -6.03 -17.65
N GLY A 20 -0.68 -6.21 -18.85
CA GLY A 20 -0.60 -7.45 -19.61
C GLY A 20 0.85 -7.81 -19.99
N LEU A 21 1.64 -6.84 -20.46
CA LEU A 21 3.05 -7.03 -20.79
C LEU A 21 3.92 -7.33 -19.55
N ALA A 22 3.56 -6.77 -18.41
CA ALA A 22 4.21 -7.02 -17.11
C ALA A 22 3.74 -8.32 -16.42
N GLY A 23 2.81 -9.07 -17.05
CA GLY A 23 2.29 -10.32 -16.48
C GLY A 23 1.25 -10.15 -15.38
N GLY A 24 0.58 -8.98 -15.31
CA GLY A 24 -0.44 -8.69 -14.30
C GLY A 24 0.12 -8.66 -12.87
N PRO A 25 1.14 -7.83 -12.59
CA PRO A 25 1.92 -7.93 -11.34
C PRO A 25 1.09 -7.72 -10.08
N SER A 26 0.05 -6.89 -10.11
CA SER A 26 -0.85 -6.68 -8.97
C SER A 26 -1.71 -7.91 -8.62
N ASN A 27 -1.75 -8.94 -9.48
CA ASN A 27 -2.41 -10.21 -9.17
C ASN A 27 -1.48 -11.22 -8.48
N ALA A 28 -0.18 -10.94 -8.45
CA ALA A 28 0.83 -11.85 -7.89
C ALA A 28 1.15 -11.56 -6.41
N MET A 29 0.69 -10.43 -5.88
CA MET A 29 0.95 -9.99 -4.51
C MET A 29 -0.25 -9.21 -3.98
N ALA A 30 -0.38 -9.10 -2.66
CA ALA A 30 -1.38 -8.22 -2.04
C ALA A 30 -0.98 -6.75 -2.21
N VAL A 31 -1.91 -5.91 -2.66
CA VAL A 31 -1.69 -4.47 -2.85
C VAL A 31 -2.45 -3.69 -1.80
N PHE A 32 -1.71 -3.11 -0.87
CA PHE A 32 -2.21 -2.19 0.14
C PHE A 32 -1.96 -0.76 -0.32
N ALA A 33 -2.90 0.14 -0.04
CA ALA A 33 -2.70 1.57 -0.23
C ALA A 33 -3.03 2.31 1.07
N VAL A 34 -2.29 3.38 1.35
CA VAL A 34 -2.53 4.26 2.51
C VAL A 34 -2.69 5.68 2.00
N THR A 35 -3.76 6.35 2.42
CA THR A 35 -4.07 7.74 2.08
C THR A 35 -4.32 8.59 3.33
N GLY A 36 -4.29 9.90 3.18
CA GLY A 36 -4.55 10.87 4.23
C GLY A 36 -4.34 12.29 3.74
N ALA A 37 -4.81 13.28 4.50
CA ALA A 37 -4.61 14.69 4.18
C ALA A 37 -3.18 15.18 4.49
N ASP A 38 -2.51 14.53 5.45
CA ASP A 38 -1.12 14.83 5.83
C ASP A 38 -0.17 13.82 5.20
N GLU A 39 0.66 14.28 4.29
CA GLU A 39 1.65 13.47 3.57
C GLU A 39 2.66 12.79 4.52
N GLN A 40 3.05 13.44 5.62
CA GLN A 40 3.95 12.84 6.61
C GLN A 40 3.26 11.71 7.38
N ALA A 41 1.97 11.86 7.68
CA ALA A 41 1.18 10.80 8.30
C ALA A 41 1.03 9.61 7.35
N VAL A 42 0.80 9.84 6.05
CA VAL A 42 0.76 8.77 5.04
C VAL A 42 2.08 8.01 4.98
N ASP A 43 3.22 8.71 4.89
CA ASP A 43 4.55 8.08 4.88
C ASP A 43 4.81 7.26 6.17
N ALA A 44 4.41 7.80 7.33
CA ALA A 44 4.54 7.12 8.61
C ALA A 44 3.63 5.87 8.70
N GLY A 45 2.39 5.97 8.21
CA GLY A 45 1.44 4.85 8.12
C GLY A 45 1.95 3.74 7.21
N VAL A 46 2.47 4.09 6.03
CA VAL A 46 3.11 3.15 5.09
C VAL A 46 4.29 2.44 5.76
N SER A 47 5.18 3.18 6.43
CA SER A 47 6.32 2.63 7.13
C SER A 47 5.89 1.67 8.25
N GLN A 48 4.91 2.10 9.07
CA GLN A 48 4.41 1.30 10.18
C GLN A 48 3.73 0.01 9.71
N LEU A 49 2.94 0.08 8.61
CA LEU A 49 2.32 -1.11 8.01
C LEU A 49 3.38 -2.06 7.43
N SER A 50 4.42 -1.52 6.79
CA SER A 50 5.54 -2.30 6.27
C SER A 50 6.28 -3.06 7.37
N GLU A 51 6.65 -2.36 8.45
CA GLU A 51 7.29 -2.97 9.61
C GLU A 51 6.41 -4.07 10.22
N PHE A 52 5.09 -3.83 10.31
CA PHE A 52 4.16 -4.78 10.91
C PHE A 52 3.95 -6.02 10.04
N LEU A 53 3.80 -5.87 8.72
CA LEU A 53 3.73 -7.00 7.81
C LEU A 53 5.03 -7.81 7.79
N HIS A 54 6.18 -7.14 7.91
CA HIS A 54 7.48 -7.81 8.03
C HIS A 54 7.57 -8.61 9.35
N MET A 55 7.11 -8.07 10.47
CA MET A 55 7.02 -8.81 11.74
C MET A 55 6.11 -10.05 11.64
N LEU A 56 5.10 -10.02 10.79
CA LEU A 56 4.23 -11.17 10.49
C LEU A 56 4.88 -12.19 9.54
N GLY A 57 6.12 -11.94 9.07
CA GLY A 57 6.90 -12.84 8.24
C GLY A 57 6.66 -12.68 6.74
N ASN A 58 6.06 -11.57 6.29
CA ASN A 58 5.82 -11.32 4.88
C ASN A 58 6.99 -10.54 4.24
N PRO A 59 7.49 -10.93 3.05
CA PRO A 59 8.34 -10.09 2.23
C PRO A 59 7.54 -8.92 1.66
N VAL A 60 7.97 -7.69 1.94
CA VAL A 60 7.20 -6.47 1.67
C VAL A 60 7.98 -5.54 0.74
N ALA A 61 7.26 -4.85 -0.14
CA ALA A 61 7.73 -3.68 -0.88
C ALA A 61 6.97 -2.42 -0.44
N VAL A 62 7.63 -1.29 -0.56
CA VAL A 62 7.06 0.03 -0.27
C VAL A 62 7.27 0.93 -1.48
N ILE A 63 6.22 1.65 -1.88
CA ILE A 63 6.24 2.65 -2.95
C ILE A 63 5.77 3.98 -2.37
N THR A 64 6.69 4.91 -2.16
CA THR A 64 6.42 6.27 -1.67
C THR A 64 7.46 7.24 -2.23
N ALA A 65 7.07 8.49 -2.42
CA ALA A 65 7.98 9.56 -2.88
C ALA A 65 9.14 9.81 -1.90
N SER A 66 8.99 9.46 -0.63
CA SER A 66 10.05 9.57 0.39
C SER A 66 11.12 8.48 0.27
N GLY A 67 10.88 7.43 -0.51
CA GLY A 67 11.82 6.35 -0.76
C GLY A 67 11.12 5.01 -0.96
N SER A 68 11.44 4.33 -2.06
CA SER A 68 10.82 3.05 -2.41
C SER A 68 11.79 1.89 -2.28
N THR A 69 11.28 0.78 -1.78
CA THR A 69 12.06 -0.45 -1.61
C THR A 69 11.27 -1.66 -2.07
N SER A 70 11.97 -2.63 -2.65
CA SER A 70 11.47 -3.99 -2.85
C SER A 70 12.27 -4.90 -1.94
N MET A 71 11.66 -5.39 -0.87
CA MET A 71 12.36 -6.05 0.23
C MET A 71 13.49 -5.15 0.80
N THR A 72 14.75 -5.55 0.64
CA THR A 72 15.94 -4.77 1.07
C THR A 72 16.56 -3.93 -0.03
N ARG A 73 16.07 -4.05 -1.28
CA ARG A 73 16.59 -3.32 -2.44
C ARG A 73 15.91 -1.97 -2.59
N THR A 74 16.69 -0.90 -2.63
CA THR A 74 16.18 0.44 -2.96
C THR A 74 15.79 0.49 -4.44
N MET A 75 14.60 1.02 -4.71
CA MET A 75 14.12 1.31 -6.07
C MET A 75 14.28 2.81 -6.35
N ASN A 76 15.06 3.15 -7.37
CA ASN A 76 15.21 4.52 -7.81
C ASN A 76 14.11 4.85 -8.82
N LEU A 77 13.01 5.41 -8.33
CA LEU A 77 11.83 5.77 -9.12
C LEU A 77 11.77 7.28 -9.31
N ASN A 78 11.17 7.72 -10.42
CA ASN A 78 10.95 9.14 -10.71
C ASN A 78 9.51 9.50 -10.37
N TYR A 79 9.31 10.36 -9.38
CA TYR A 79 7.99 10.75 -8.87
C TYR A 79 7.49 12.06 -9.48
N PRO A 80 6.14 12.23 -9.58
CA PRO A 80 5.11 11.23 -9.33
C PRO A 80 5.10 10.14 -10.41
N LEU A 81 4.77 8.90 -9.99
CA LEU A 81 4.72 7.74 -10.89
C LEU A 81 3.51 7.82 -11.82
N GLY A 82 3.74 7.66 -13.11
CA GLY A 82 2.67 7.43 -14.09
C GLY A 82 2.36 5.94 -14.28
N ILE A 83 1.41 5.63 -15.16
CA ILE A 83 0.90 4.28 -15.44
C ILE A 83 2.03 3.29 -15.73
N LEU A 84 2.93 3.63 -16.66
CA LEU A 84 4.01 2.72 -17.09
C LEU A 84 5.06 2.49 -16.00
N ASP A 85 5.40 3.54 -15.25
CA ASP A 85 6.39 3.45 -14.17
C ASP A 85 5.84 2.62 -13.00
N MET A 86 4.54 2.77 -12.70
CA MET A 86 3.87 1.95 -11.69
C MET A 86 3.85 0.47 -12.08
N GLN A 87 3.42 0.13 -13.29
CA GLN A 87 3.40 -1.27 -13.75
C GLN A 87 4.81 -1.88 -13.74
N ARG A 88 5.84 -1.10 -14.12
CA ARG A 88 7.24 -1.52 -14.04
C ARG A 88 7.70 -1.73 -12.60
N ALA A 89 7.36 -0.82 -11.68
CA ALA A 89 7.72 -0.96 -10.27
C ALA A 89 7.07 -2.22 -9.65
N LEU A 90 5.80 -2.46 -9.94
CA LEU A 90 5.10 -3.67 -9.48
C LEU A 90 5.67 -4.95 -10.10
N SER A 91 6.08 -4.93 -11.37
CA SER A 91 6.76 -6.07 -12.01
C SER A 91 8.05 -6.42 -11.29
N VAL A 92 8.86 -5.43 -10.94
CA VAL A 92 10.07 -5.61 -10.14
C VAL A 92 9.77 -6.24 -8.77
N CYS A 93 8.72 -5.78 -8.08
CA CYS A 93 8.29 -6.36 -6.80
C CYS A 93 7.86 -7.83 -6.96
N ALA A 94 7.12 -8.15 -8.03
CA ALA A 94 6.71 -9.52 -8.32
C ALA A 94 7.90 -10.43 -8.62
N GLU A 95 8.88 -9.96 -9.40
CA GLU A 95 10.13 -10.69 -9.71
C GLU A 95 10.97 -10.94 -8.46
N ASP A 96 10.99 -10.00 -7.50
CA ASP A 96 11.70 -10.17 -6.22
C ASP A 96 10.97 -11.11 -5.25
N GLY A 97 9.75 -11.55 -5.57
CA GLY A 97 8.97 -12.46 -4.73
C GLY A 97 8.29 -11.79 -3.54
N VAL A 98 7.93 -10.51 -3.67
CA VAL A 98 7.20 -9.74 -2.68
C VAL A 98 5.81 -10.34 -2.47
N ALA A 99 5.41 -10.53 -1.22
CA ALA A 99 4.06 -11.01 -0.87
C ALA A 99 3.05 -9.86 -0.73
N ALA A 100 3.52 -8.67 -0.34
CA ALA A 100 2.68 -7.50 -0.20
C ALA A 100 3.43 -6.23 -0.63
N VAL A 101 2.78 -5.36 -1.39
CA VAL A 101 3.25 -4.00 -1.69
C VAL A 101 2.36 -2.99 -0.99
N ILE A 102 2.97 -1.95 -0.43
CA ILE A 102 2.27 -0.85 0.22
C ILE A 102 2.57 0.42 -0.56
N ILE A 103 1.52 1.10 -1.01
CA ILE A 103 1.60 2.29 -1.86
C ILE A 103 1.10 3.50 -1.07
N ALA A 104 1.90 4.55 -0.97
CA ALA A 104 1.43 5.86 -0.53
C ALA A 104 0.51 6.46 -1.59
N MET A 105 -0.76 6.64 -1.28
CA MET A 105 -1.76 7.18 -2.20
C MET A 105 -1.88 8.69 -1.99
N ASP A 106 -0.90 9.42 -2.47
CA ASP A 106 -0.80 10.87 -2.46
C ASP A 106 -0.22 11.39 -3.78
N ASP A 107 -0.34 12.73 -4.03
CA ASP A 107 0.08 13.35 -5.29
C ASP A 107 1.58 13.48 -5.46
N ARG A 108 2.36 13.30 -4.41
CA ARG A 108 3.83 13.24 -4.52
C ARG A 108 4.26 11.91 -5.09
N THR A 109 3.54 10.84 -4.73
CA THR A 109 3.88 9.48 -5.14
C THR A 109 3.24 9.11 -6.47
N LEU A 110 1.98 9.51 -6.71
CA LEU A 110 1.17 9.08 -7.83
C LEU A 110 0.73 10.26 -8.70
N ALA A 111 0.92 10.15 -10.01
CA ALA A 111 0.24 10.99 -10.99
C ALA A 111 -1.24 10.60 -11.11
N GLU A 112 -2.04 11.44 -11.76
CA GLU A 112 -3.41 11.07 -12.13
C GLU A 112 -3.40 9.77 -12.94
N HIS A 113 -4.36 8.88 -12.68
CA HIS A 113 -4.55 7.57 -13.30
C HIS A 113 -3.35 6.60 -13.17
N ALA A 114 -2.40 6.86 -12.28
CA ALA A 114 -1.19 6.05 -12.13
C ALA A 114 -1.46 4.57 -11.84
N LEU A 115 -2.61 4.25 -11.25
CA LEU A 115 -3.00 2.90 -10.85
C LEU A 115 -3.96 2.23 -11.85
N GLU A 116 -4.03 2.71 -13.10
CA GLU A 116 -4.80 2.01 -14.14
C GLU A 116 -4.38 0.55 -14.25
N SER A 117 -5.37 -0.35 -14.23
CA SER A 117 -5.19 -1.81 -14.24
C SER A 117 -4.35 -2.36 -13.07
N VAL A 118 -4.28 -1.63 -11.95
CA VAL A 118 -3.73 -2.13 -10.67
C VAL A 118 -4.87 -2.51 -9.76
N ASN A 119 -4.90 -3.79 -9.33
CA ASN A 119 -5.83 -4.25 -8.31
C ASN A 119 -5.33 -3.80 -6.94
N VAL A 120 -6.13 -2.98 -6.24
CA VAL A 120 -5.89 -2.61 -4.85
C VAL A 120 -6.80 -3.47 -3.97
N ASP A 121 -6.21 -4.27 -3.09
CA ASP A 121 -6.94 -5.19 -2.22
C ASP A 121 -7.45 -4.48 -0.97
N LEU A 122 -6.69 -3.50 -0.46
CA LEU A 122 -7.02 -2.79 0.77
C LEU A 122 -6.56 -1.33 0.72
N LEU A 123 -7.45 -0.43 1.12
CA LEU A 123 -7.18 1.00 1.25
C LEU A 123 -7.38 1.43 2.70
N GLY A 124 -6.30 1.89 3.33
CA GLY A 124 -6.31 2.51 4.66
C GLY A 124 -6.30 4.03 4.60
N THR A 125 -6.89 4.68 5.60
CA THR A 125 -6.82 6.13 5.76
C THR A 125 -6.30 6.53 7.14
N GLU A 126 -5.35 7.45 7.15
CA GLU A 126 -4.83 8.09 8.37
C GLU A 126 -5.82 9.14 8.93
N ASP A 127 -6.79 9.57 8.14
CA ASP A 127 -7.77 10.55 8.56
C ASP A 127 -8.94 9.88 9.29
N VAL A 128 -9.19 10.28 10.53
CA VAL A 128 -10.36 9.84 11.32
C VAL A 128 -11.67 10.31 10.66
N ASN A 129 -11.62 11.46 9.98
CA ASN A 129 -12.71 12.01 9.18
C ASN A 129 -12.24 12.11 7.74
N ALA A 130 -12.23 10.99 7.01
CA ALA A 130 -11.68 10.91 5.67
C ALA A 130 -12.02 12.12 4.81
N SER A 131 -11.01 12.90 4.42
CA SER A 131 -11.16 14.12 3.62
C SER A 131 -11.53 13.82 2.17
N ALA A 132 -11.12 12.66 1.66
CA ALA A 132 -11.46 12.17 0.33
C ALA A 132 -12.29 10.89 0.43
N SER A 133 -13.32 10.78 -0.41
CA SER A 133 -14.11 9.56 -0.52
C SER A 133 -13.38 8.50 -1.38
N LEU A 134 -13.73 7.23 -1.19
CA LEU A 134 -13.22 6.14 -2.03
C LEU A 134 -13.44 6.41 -3.53
N ASN A 135 -14.60 6.99 -3.90
CA ASN A 135 -14.91 7.29 -5.30
C ASN A 135 -14.04 8.40 -5.88
N GLU A 136 -13.70 9.42 -5.09
CA GLU A 136 -12.78 10.48 -5.51
C GLU A 136 -11.38 9.92 -5.75
N LEU A 137 -10.88 9.07 -4.86
CA LEU A 137 -9.59 8.39 -5.02
C LEU A 137 -9.58 7.45 -6.23
N LYS A 138 -10.66 6.68 -6.44
CA LYS A 138 -10.81 5.84 -7.64
C LYS A 138 -10.82 6.65 -8.93
N THR A 139 -11.50 7.79 -8.92
CA THR A 139 -11.51 8.68 -10.10
C THR A 139 -10.13 9.26 -10.35
N ARG A 140 -9.42 9.68 -9.30
CA ARG A 140 -8.12 10.34 -9.41
C ARG A 140 -7.00 9.41 -9.85
N TYR A 141 -6.91 8.23 -9.23
CA TYR A 141 -5.80 7.29 -9.45
C TYR A 141 -6.15 6.08 -10.30
N ALA A 142 -7.44 5.88 -10.62
CA ALA A 142 -7.99 4.88 -11.54
C ALA A 142 -7.68 3.42 -11.17
N PHE A 143 -7.56 3.10 -9.88
CA PHE A 143 -7.30 1.73 -9.44
C PHE A 143 -8.54 0.83 -9.56
N VAL A 144 -8.29 -0.47 -9.74
CA VAL A 144 -9.30 -1.52 -9.69
C VAL A 144 -9.48 -1.98 -8.24
N ALA A 145 -10.72 -2.14 -7.81
CA ALA A 145 -11.07 -2.61 -6.49
C ALA A 145 -12.32 -3.48 -6.54
N GLU A 146 -12.47 -4.39 -5.59
CA GLU A 146 -13.70 -5.15 -5.41
C GLU A 146 -14.92 -4.24 -5.19
N HIS A 147 -16.11 -4.76 -5.54
CA HIS A 147 -17.34 -3.94 -5.51
C HIS A 147 -17.72 -3.46 -4.10
N ASP A 148 -17.39 -4.22 -3.08
CA ASP A 148 -17.68 -3.97 -1.67
C ASP A 148 -16.48 -3.37 -0.90
N MET A 149 -15.41 -2.98 -1.59
CA MET A 149 -14.27 -2.31 -0.95
C MET A 149 -14.73 -1.07 -0.19
N SER A 150 -14.24 -0.92 1.02
CA SER A 150 -14.39 0.27 1.85
C SER A 150 -13.03 0.74 2.34
N MET A 151 -12.92 2.03 2.68
CA MET A 151 -11.71 2.53 3.34
C MET A 151 -11.65 2.03 4.78
N THR A 152 -10.49 1.50 5.14
CA THR A 152 -10.19 1.03 6.50
C THR A 152 -9.59 2.19 7.31
N SER A 153 -10.11 2.40 8.50
CA SER A 153 -9.54 3.31 9.50
C SER A 153 -9.27 2.56 10.80
N SER A 154 -8.56 3.20 11.73
CA SER A 154 -8.41 2.69 13.09
C SER A 154 -9.76 2.39 13.73
N THR A 155 -9.83 1.34 14.52
CA THR A 155 -11.01 0.89 15.24
C THR A 155 -10.71 0.76 16.73
N PRO A 156 -11.71 0.79 17.63
CA PRO A 156 -11.47 0.54 19.06
C PRO A 156 -10.74 -0.78 19.34
N GLU A 157 -11.00 -1.80 18.52
CA GLU A 157 -10.31 -3.09 18.63
C GLU A 157 -8.84 -2.99 18.22
N SER A 158 -8.53 -2.32 17.12
CA SER A 158 -7.14 -2.12 16.70
C SER A 158 -6.38 -1.21 17.67
N ASP A 159 -7.05 -0.22 18.28
CA ASP A 159 -6.48 0.65 19.31
C ASP A 159 -6.07 -0.14 20.56
N GLU A 160 -6.96 -1.03 21.03
CA GLU A 160 -6.68 -1.92 22.16
C GLU A 160 -5.48 -2.84 21.87
N MET A 161 -5.42 -3.40 20.66
CA MET A 161 -4.30 -4.26 20.28
C MET A 161 -3.00 -3.47 20.12
N ALA A 162 -3.06 -2.25 19.58
CA ALA A 162 -1.90 -1.37 19.42
C ALA A 162 -1.30 -0.96 20.77
N ALA A 163 -2.11 -0.83 21.81
CA ALA A 163 -1.64 -0.52 23.15
C ALA A 163 -0.71 -1.61 23.75
N ASP A 164 -0.76 -2.84 23.24
CA ASP A 164 0.16 -3.92 23.60
C ASP A 164 1.50 -3.87 22.85
N SER A 165 1.67 -2.91 21.91
CA SER A 165 2.88 -2.76 21.09
C SER A 165 3.95 -1.88 21.76
N PRO A 166 5.23 -1.91 21.30
CA PRO A 166 6.25 -0.97 21.72
C PRO A 166 5.91 0.51 21.46
N ALA A 167 4.96 0.78 20.55
CA ALA A 167 4.50 2.13 20.23
C ALA A 167 3.65 2.78 21.33
N MET A 168 3.29 2.07 22.39
CA MET A 168 2.41 2.51 23.48
C MET A 168 2.81 3.83 24.16
N TYR A 169 4.08 4.19 24.10
CA TYR A 169 4.59 5.44 24.70
C TYR A 169 4.54 6.65 23.76
N ASP A 170 4.24 6.45 22.49
CA ASP A 170 4.14 7.51 21.49
C ASP A 170 2.74 7.48 20.86
N ARG A 171 1.95 8.51 21.17
CA ARG A 171 0.55 8.58 20.74
C ARG A 171 0.38 8.64 19.21
N VAL A 172 1.32 9.25 18.50
CA VAL A 172 1.29 9.37 17.04
C VAL A 172 1.60 8.00 16.44
N ARG A 173 2.68 7.36 16.87
CA ARG A 173 3.04 6.00 16.42
C ARG A 173 1.96 4.97 16.78
N LEU A 174 1.28 5.17 17.93
CA LEU A 174 0.16 4.32 18.32
C LEU A 174 -0.99 4.39 17.31
N GLY A 175 -1.30 5.58 16.79
CA GLY A 175 -2.32 5.77 15.75
C GLY A 175 -1.95 5.01 14.46
N HIS A 176 -0.73 5.17 13.96
CA HIS A 176 -0.26 4.45 12.76
C HIS A 176 -0.24 2.92 12.98
N MET A 177 0.16 2.46 14.17
CA MET A 177 0.10 1.03 14.52
C MET A 177 -1.34 0.52 14.56
N SER A 178 -2.27 1.31 15.10
CA SER A 178 -3.69 0.94 15.11
C SER A 178 -4.25 0.79 13.70
N LEU A 179 -3.95 1.73 12.79
CA LEU A 179 -4.34 1.62 11.39
C LEU A 179 -3.72 0.37 10.74
N ALA A 180 -2.42 0.13 10.95
CA ALA A 180 -1.74 -1.05 10.40
C ALA A 180 -2.40 -2.36 10.89
N ILE A 181 -2.76 -2.45 12.17
CA ILE A 181 -3.49 -3.60 12.73
C ILE A 181 -4.88 -3.73 12.10
N ALA A 182 -5.63 -2.63 11.96
CA ALA A 182 -6.95 -2.63 11.34
C ALA A 182 -6.89 -3.14 9.90
N MET A 183 -5.92 -2.68 9.11
CA MET A 183 -5.71 -3.12 7.73
C MET A 183 -5.35 -4.61 7.66
N VAL A 184 -4.47 -5.08 8.53
CA VAL A 184 -4.06 -6.49 8.56
C VAL A 184 -5.20 -7.41 9.02
N LEU A 185 -6.07 -6.94 9.93
CA LEU A 185 -7.30 -7.64 10.31
C LEU A 185 -8.29 -7.72 9.13
N ALA A 186 -8.47 -6.61 8.40
CA ALA A 186 -9.31 -6.57 7.21
C ALA A 186 -8.78 -7.49 6.10
N ALA A 187 -7.45 -7.67 5.98
CA ALA A 187 -6.82 -8.66 5.11
C ALA A 187 -7.01 -10.12 5.57
N GLY A 188 -7.73 -10.37 6.66
CA GLY A 188 -8.05 -11.71 7.15
C GLY A 188 -6.99 -12.37 8.03
N VAL A 189 -5.98 -11.64 8.48
CA VAL A 189 -4.98 -12.17 9.41
C VAL A 189 -5.62 -12.42 10.78
N ARG A 190 -5.38 -13.59 11.33
CA ARG A 190 -5.96 -13.98 12.62
C ARG A 190 -5.42 -13.13 13.78
N LYS A 191 -6.31 -12.68 14.66
CA LYS A 191 -5.97 -11.91 15.88
C LYS A 191 -4.87 -12.58 16.72
N ALA A 192 -4.86 -13.91 16.80
CA ALA A 192 -3.83 -14.64 17.55
C ALA A 192 -2.43 -14.43 16.96
N ASN A 193 -2.29 -14.38 15.64
CA ASN A 193 -1.01 -14.13 14.96
C ASN A 193 -0.54 -12.70 15.22
N ILE A 194 -1.45 -11.73 15.14
CA ILE A 194 -1.19 -10.31 15.43
C ILE A 194 -0.67 -10.16 16.88
N LYS A 195 -1.41 -10.69 17.86
CA LYS A 195 -1.02 -10.65 19.27
C LYS A 195 0.34 -11.33 19.54
N SER A 196 0.63 -12.42 18.83
CA SER A 196 1.92 -13.10 18.95
C SER A 196 3.06 -12.24 18.39
N ALA A 197 2.87 -11.60 17.22
CA ALA A 197 3.87 -10.71 16.63
C ALA A 197 4.15 -9.49 17.52
N LEU A 198 3.11 -8.83 18.05
CA LEU A 198 3.24 -7.69 18.96
C LEU A 198 3.99 -8.07 20.25
N ARG A 199 3.73 -9.24 20.83
CA ARG A 199 4.42 -9.73 22.01
C ARG A 199 5.91 -9.95 21.74
N VAL A 200 6.25 -10.63 20.63
CA VAL A 200 7.65 -10.87 20.26
C VAL A 200 8.39 -9.55 20.03
N SER A 201 7.76 -8.58 19.34
CA SER A 201 8.34 -7.26 19.12
C SER A 201 8.60 -6.51 20.43
N ARG A 202 7.72 -6.64 21.43
CA ARG A 202 7.91 -6.02 22.75
C ARG A 202 9.06 -6.64 23.54
N ASP A 203 9.25 -7.95 23.42
CA ASP A 203 10.29 -8.67 24.16
C ASP A 203 11.70 -8.47 23.55
N LEU A 204 11.81 -7.96 22.33
CA LEU A 204 13.06 -7.67 21.62
C LEU A 204 13.55 -6.22 21.76
N ASN A 205 12.72 -5.29 22.24
CA ASN A 205 13.03 -3.89 22.48
C ASN A 205 13.10 -3.58 23.98
#